data_3d319a1c9937d1d18a7b97dd0971588c
#
_entry.id   3d319a1c9937d1d18a7b97dd0971588c
#
_cell.length_a   1.000
_cell.length_b   1.000
_cell.length_c   1.000
_cell.angle_alpha   90.00
_cell.angle_beta   90.00
_cell.angle_gamma   90.00
#
_symmetry.space_group_name_H-M   'P 1'
#
loop_
_entity.id
_entity.type
_entity.pdbx_description
1 polymer ?
#
loop_
_entity_poly.entity_id
_entity_poly.type
_entity_poly.pdbx_seq_one_letter_code
_entity_poly.pdbx_strand_id
1 'polypeptide(L)'
;YMFTEYPFIKPWADSLKQAGALRDTFILHNGVRLHALYAQAPQSTRRTALIVHGYTDSAVRMLMIGYLYHHDLEFNILLPDLYGGGESEGEHIRMGWLDRHDVMRWAEVAHTAFGDSAQIVVHGISMGAATAMMMAGDPQPDYVRCFVEDCGYASVWDEFSKELKAGFGLPEMPMLYTTS
;
A
#
# COMPACT_ATOMS: atom_id res chain seq x y z
N TYR A 1 -8.61 -16.41 2.61
CA TYR A 1 -7.86 -16.32 3.89
C TYR A 1 -8.30 -15.06 4.67
N MET A 2 -8.10 -13.83 4.14
CA MET A 2 -8.48 -12.57 4.83
C MET A 2 -9.95 -12.55 5.28
N PHE A 3 -10.90 -12.89 4.40
CA PHE A 3 -12.32 -12.89 4.74
C PHE A 3 -12.73 -14.01 5.69
N THR A 4 -11.89 -15.03 5.88
CA THR A 4 -12.11 -16.08 6.87
C THR A 4 -11.66 -15.63 8.26
N GLU A 5 -10.53 -14.92 8.33
CA GLU A 5 -10.00 -14.38 9.59
C GLU A 5 -10.76 -13.13 10.06
N TYR A 6 -11.21 -12.30 9.11
CA TYR A 6 -11.94 -11.06 9.37
C TYR A 6 -13.29 -11.07 8.65
N PRO A 7 -14.27 -11.87 9.10
CA PRO A 7 -15.52 -12.10 8.38
C PRO A 7 -16.39 -10.85 8.23
N PHE A 8 -16.19 -9.83 9.05
CA PHE A 8 -16.91 -8.56 8.98
C PHE A 8 -16.48 -7.67 7.81
N ILE A 9 -15.27 -7.89 7.25
CA ILE A 9 -14.76 -7.09 6.14
C ILE A 9 -15.52 -7.38 4.85
N LYS A 10 -15.87 -8.66 4.61
CA LYS A 10 -16.53 -9.05 3.37
C LYS A 10 -17.89 -8.37 3.18
N PRO A 11 -18.84 -8.39 4.14
CA PRO A 11 -20.11 -7.69 4.00
C PRO A 11 -19.97 -6.19 3.74
N TRP A 12 -19.01 -5.54 4.42
CA TRP A 12 -18.72 -4.13 4.21
C TRP A 12 -18.19 -3.87 2.78
N ALA A 13 -17.18 -4.60 2.34
CA ALA A 13 -16.60 -4.45 1.01
C ALA A 13 -17.63 -4.73 -0.10
N ASP A 14 -18.46 -5.79 0.07
CA ASP A 14 -19.54 -6.12 -0.86
C ASP A 14 -20.58 -5.00 -0.91
N SER A 15 -20.93 -4.40 0.23
CA SER A 15 -21.88 -3.28 0.26
C SER A 15 -21.35 -2.05 -0.47
N LEU A 16 -20.07 -1.72 -0.33
CA LEU A 16 -19.42 -0.62 -1.05
C LEU A 16 -19.37 -0.91 -2.57
N LYS A 17 -19.08 -2.15 -2.96
CA LYS A 17 -19.08 -2.55 -4.38
C LYS A 17 -20.47 -2.45 -4.99
N GLN A 18 -21.51 -2.95 -4.31
CA GLN A 18 -22.90 -2.89 -4.77
C GLN A 18 -23.39 -1.44 -4.89
N ALA A 19 -22.97 -0.57 -3.99
CA ALA A 19 -23.28 0.86 -4.05
C ALA A 19 -22.43 1.62 -5.10
N GLY A 20 -21.46 0.97 -5.76
CA GLY A 20 -20.50 1.62 -6.66
C GLY A 20 -19.56 2.61 -5.95
N ALA A 21 -19.40 2.46 -4.63
CA ALA A 21 -18.55 3.33 -3.80
C ALA A 21 -17.10 2.85 -3.75
N LEU A 22 -16.85 1.54 -3.75
CA LEU A 22 -15.51 0.98 -3.94
C LEU A 22 -15.24 0.82 -5.43
N ARG A 23 -14.24 1.51 -5.93
CA ARG A 23 -13.94 1.64 -7.35
C ARG A 23 -12.48 1.33 -7.64
N ASP A 24 -12.25 0.85 -8.88
CA ASP A 24 -10.92 0.68 -9.45
C ASP A 24 -10.48 1.98 -10.14
N THR A 25 -9.19 2.24 -10.12
CA THR A 25 -8.57 3.31 -10.90
C THR A 25 -7.20 2.89 -11.39
N PHE A 26 -6.78 3.47 -12.52
CA PHE A 26 -5.48 3.18 -13.14
C PHE A 26 -4.78 4.47 -13.46
N ILE A 27 -3.47 4.48 -13.30
CA ILE A 27 -2.59 5.56 -13.78
C ILE A 27 -1.50 4.98 -14.68
N LEU A 28 -1.00 5.78 -15.59
CA LEU A 28 0.24 5.49 -16.30
C LEU A 28 1.36 6.29 -15.62
N HIS A 29 2.34 5.60 -15.05
CA HIS A 29 3.49 6.21 -14.41
C HIS A 29 4.78 5.55 -14.89
N ASN A 30 5.72 6.34 -15.43
CA ASN A 30 6.98 5.85 -16.01
C ASN A 30 6.79 4.72 -17.05
N GLY A 31 5.73 4.80 -17.86
CA GLY A 31 5.43 3.80 -18.89
C GLY A 31 4.76 2.52 -18.37
N VAL A 32 4.43 2.45 -17.09
CA VAL A 32 3.79 1.30 -16.43
C VAL A 32 2.37 1.66 -16.02
N ARG A 33 1.42 0.78 -16.28
CA ARG A 33 0.04 0.91 -15.82
C ARG A 33 -0.08 0.37 -14.41
N LEU A 34 -0.36 1.26 -13.47
CA LEU A 34 -0.55 0.94 -12.06
C LEU A 34 -2.03 1.02 -11.69
N HIS A 35 -2.46 0.13 -10.82
CA HIS A 35 -3.83 -0.01 -10.33
C HIS A 35 -3.96 0.46 -8.88
N ALA A 36 -5.15 0.93 -8.50
CA ALA A 36 -5.54 1.10 -7.11
C ALA A 36 -7.05 0.93 -6.92
N LEU A 37 -7.44 0.48 -5.74
CA LEU A 37 -8.80 0.59 -5.23
C LEU A 37 -8.96 1.91 -4.47
N TYR A 38 -10.14 2.53 -4.55
CA TYR A 38 -10.44 3.71 -3.74
C TYR A 38 -11.90 3.80 -3.33
N ALA A 39 -12.17 4.45 -2.22
CA ALA A 39 -13.51 4.79 -1.78
C ALA A 39 -13.50 6.13 -1.04
N GLN A 40 -14.52 6.95 -1.31
CA GLN A 40 -14.79 8.15 -0.53
C GLN A 40 -15.48 7.79 0.78
N ALA A 41 -15.15 8.51 1.85
CA ALA A 41 -15.84 8.39 3.12
C ALA A 41 -17.34 8.67 2.97
N PRO A 42 -18.20 8.07 3.82
CA PRO A 42 -19.65 8.33 3.81
C PRO A 42 -20.00 9.79 4.05
N GLN A 43 -19.18 10.49 4.82
CA GLN A 43 -19.28 11.92 5.12
C GLN A 43 -18.13 12.67 4.46
N SER A 44 -18.37 13.92 4.02
CA SER A 44 -17.30 14.76 3.46
C SER A 44 -16.20 14.97 4.49
N THR A 45 -14.98 14.61 4.13
CA THR A 45 -13.80 14.72 5.00
C THR A 45 -12.56 15.07 4.21
N ARG A 46 -11.61 15.75 4.87
CA ARG A 46 -10.25 15.97 4.33
C ARG A 46 -9.30 14.81 4.61
N ARG A 47 -9.67 13.92 5.54
CA ARG A 47 -8.83 12.82 6.00
C ARG A 47 -8.79 11.74 4.93
N THR A 48 -7.59 11.37 4.51
CA THR A 48 -7.37 10.38 3.45
C THR A 48 -6.26 9.42 3.87
N ALA A 49 -6.50 8.13 3.76
CA ALA A 49 -5.49 7.10 3.98
C ALA A 49 -5.05 6.49 2.64
N LEU A 50 -3.75 6.56 2.38
CA LEU A 50 -3.06 5.85 1.32
C LEU A 50 -2.42 4.60 1.94
N ILE A 51 -2.94 3.41 1.61
CA ILE A 51 -2.62 2.15 2.31
C ILE A 51 -1.81 1.25 1.39
N VAL A 52 -0.56 0.98 1.75
CA VAL A 52 0.45 0.32 0.91
C VAL A 52 0.69 -1.11 1.38
N HIS A 53 0.50 -2.07 0.49
CA HIS A 53 0.57 -3.50 0.80
C HIS A 53 2.00 -4.04 0.96
N GLY A 54 2.11 -5.23 1.57
CA GLY A 54 3.35 -5.96 1.75
C GLY A 54 3.80 -6.79 0.54
N TYR A 55 4.85 -7.58 0.75
CA TYR A 55 5.41 -8.48 -0.26
C TYR A 55 4.37 -9.52 -0.70
N THR A 56 4.24 -9.74 -2.02
CA THR A 56 3.26 -10.67 -2.63
C THR A 56 1.79 -10.43 -2.24
N ASP A 57 1.47 -9.25 -1.76
CA ASP A 57 0.13 -8.86 -1.35
C ASP A 57 -0.55 -7.97 -2.42
N SER A 58 -1.70 -7.38 -2.13
CA SER A 58 -2.47 -6.56 -3.08
C SER A 58 -3.40 -5.57 -2.38
N ALA A 59 -3.90 -4.60 -3.15
CA ALA A 59 -4.92 -3.63 -2.72
C ALA A 59 -6.14 -4.30 -2.07
N VAL A 60 -6.61 -5.41 -2.62
CA VAL A 60 -7.78 -6.13 -2.08
C VAL A 60 -7.54 -6.62 -0.65
N ARG A 61 -6.34 -7.13 -0.35
CA ARG A 61 -6.02 -7.60 1.01
C ARG A 61 -5.86 -6.46 2.00
N MET A 62 -5.48 -5.27 1.53
CA MET A 62 -5.42 -4.08 2.37
C MET A 62 -6.80 -3.54 2.77
N LEU A 63 -7.89 -4.10 2.26
CA LEU A 63 -9.24 -3.77 2.72
C LEU A 63 -9.44 -4.04 4.22
N MET A 64 -8.62 -4.88 4.85
CA MET A 64 -8.65 -5.05 6.30
C MET A 64 -8.25 -3.76 7.04
N ILE A 65 -7.21 -3.07 6.58
CA ILE A 65 -6.82 -1.76 7.10
C ILE A 65 -7.75 -0.67 6.56
N GLY A 66 -8.21 -0.83 5.31
CA GLY A 66 -9.22 0.03 4.70
C GLY A 66 -10.51 0.09 5.51
N TYR A 67 -10.93 -1.03 6.13
CA TYR A 67 -12.08 -1.07 7.03
C TYR A 67 -11.89 -0.13 8.22
N LEU A 68 -10.75 -0.23 8.92
CA LEU A 68 -10.42 0.63 10.05
C LEU A 68 -10.49 2.13 9.64
N TYR A 69 -9.82 2.49 8.55
CA TYR A 69 -9.80 3.89 8.12
C TYR A 69 -11.16 4.37 7.60
N HIS A 70 -11.81 3.60 6.74
CA HIS A 70 -13.03 4.05 6.08
C HIS A 70 -14.27 3.89 6.96
N HIS A 71 -14.44 2.71 7.59
CA HIS A 71 -15.64 2.39 8.37
C HIS A 71 -15.59 3.01 9.76
N ASP A 72 -14.47 2.83 10.49
CA ASP A 72 -14.40 3.22 11.89
C ASP A 72 -13.95 4.68 12.07
N LEU A 73 -13.04 5.16 11.21
CA LEU A 73 -12.45 6.51 11.31
C LEU A 73 -13.00 7.51 10.29
N GLU A 74 -13.83 7.09 9.35
CA GLU A 74 -14.45 7.93 8.30
C GLU A 74 -13.43 8.69 7.43
N PHE A 75 -12.39 8.01 7.00
CA PHE A 75 -11.41 8.49 6.03
C PHE A 75 -11.82 8.13 4.60
N ASN A 76 -11.45 8.95 3.63
CA ASN A 76 -11.27 8.48 2.26
C ASN A 76 -10.11 7.46 2.24
N ILE A 77 -10.20 6.44 1.39
CA ILE A 77 -9.14 5.45 1.25
C ILE A 77 -8.70 5.31 -0.20
N LEU A 78 -7.40 5.12 -0.41
CA LEU A 78 -6.80 4.70 -1.66
C LEU A 78 -5.77 3.60 -1.36
N LEU A 79 -5.90 2.47 -2.05
CA LEU A 79 -5.12 1.26 -1.83
C LEU A 79 -4.45 0.88 -3.16
N PRO A 80 -3.21 1.29 -3.41
CA PRO A 80 -2.51 0.93 -4.64
C PRO A 80 -2.07 -0.53 -4.64
N ASP A 81 -2.08 -1.13 -5.80
CA ASP A 81 -1.24 -2.27 -6.11
C ASP A 81 0.14 -1.75 -6.53
N LEU A 82 1.18 -2.16 -5.82
CA LEU A 82 2.55 -1.83 -6.17
C LEU A 82 2.95 -2.50 -7.48
N TYR A 83 4.01 -2.02 -8.11
CA TYR A 83 4.57 -2.59 -9.32
C TYR A 83 4.76 -4.11 -9.19
N GLY A 84 4.22 -4.86 -10.16
CA GLY A 84 4.28 -6.33 -10.16
C GLY A 84 3.35 -7.01 -9.13
N GLY A 85 2.48 -6.26 -8.48
CA GLY A 85 1.47 -6.75 -7.53
C GLY A 85 0.04 -6.54 -8.04
N GLY A 86 -0.90 -7.36 -7.57
CA GLY A 86 -2.32 -7.23 -7.86
C GLY A 86 -2.65 -7.10 -9.35
N GLU A 87 -3.30 -5.99 -9.73
CA GLU A 87 -3.64 -5.65 -11.11
C GLU A 87 -2.68 -4.63 -11.76
N SER A 88 -1.62 -4.23 -11.05
CA SER A 88 -0.55 -3.40 -11.61
C SER A 88 0.36 -4.23 -12.51
N GLU A 89 0.80 -3.61 -13.62
CA GLU A 89 1.84 -4.20 -14.47
C GLU A 89 3.18 -4.28 -13.71
N GLY A 90 4.04 -5.18 -14.17
CA GLY A 90 5.39 -5.36 -13.64
C GLY A 90 5.85 -6.81 -13.70
N GLU A 91 7.15 -7.02 -13.86
CA GLU A 91 7.74 -8.34 -14.01
C GLU A 91 8.39 -8.87 -12.72
N HIS A 92 8.59 -8.01 -11.72
CA HIS A 92 9.26 -8.36 -10.47
C HIS A 92 8.87 -7.40 -9.33
N ILE A 93 9.13 -7.81 -8.10
CA ILE A 93 8.90 -6.97 -6.91
C ILE A 93 10.13 -6.10 -6.65
N ARG A 94 9.95 -4.80 -6.43
CA ARG A 94 11.03 -3.79 -6.31
C ARG A 94 11.48 -3.53 -4.86
N MET A 95 10.95 -4.27 -3.91
CA MET A 95 11.31 -4.21 -2.49
C MET A 95 11.23 -2.81 -1.83
N GLY A 96 10.35 -1.95 -2.33
CA GLY A 96 10.05 -0.65 -1.76
C GLY A 96 10.86 0.52 -2.32
N TRP A 97 12.11 0.31 -2.77
CA TRP A 97 12.98 1.42 -3.15
C TRP A 97 12.48 2.26 -4.32
N LEU A 98 12.08 1.62 -5.41
CA LEU A 98 11.47 2.31 -6.56
C LEU A 98 9.98 2.56 -6.34
N ASP A 99 9.31 1.69 -5.59
CA ASP A 99 7.88 1.79 -5.29
C ASP A 99 7.52 3.08 -4.55
N ARG A 100 8.45 3.67 -3.78
CA ARG A 100 8.22 4.94 -3.08
C ARG A 100 7.84 6.08 -4.04
N HIS A 101 8.35 6.08 -5.28
CA HIS A 101 7.98 7.07 -6.29
C HIS A 101 6.55 6.84 -6.83
N ASP A 102 6.17 5.57 -6.98
CA ASP A 102 4.81 5.22 -7.38
C ASP A 102 3.81 5.58 -6.27
N VAL A 103 4.17 5.34 -5.00
CA VAL A 103 3.35 5.74 -3.84
C VAL A 103 3.24 7.26 -3.73
N MET A 104 4.32 8.02 -4.00
CA MET A 104 4.26 9.48 -4.07
C MET A 104 3.29 9.94 -5.17
N ARG A 105 3.33 9.30 -6.34
CA ARG A 105 2.38 9.59 -7.43
C ARG A 105 0.94 9.27 -7.02
N TRP A 106 0.71 8.19 -6.30
CA TRP A 106 -0.60 7.86 -5.76
C TRP A 106 -1.09 8.85 -4.70
N ALA A 107 -0.19 9.43 -3.89
CA ALA A 107 -0.54 10.49 -2.97
C ALA A 107 -1.04 11.75 -3.72
N GLU A 108 -0.40 12.12 -4.82
CA GLU A 108 -0.86 13.22 -5.68
C GLU A 108 -2.23 12.92 -6.31
N VAL A 109 -2.44 11.69 -6.79
CA VAL A 109 -3.74 11.24 -7.33
C VAL A 109 -4.82 11.30 -6.25
N ALA A 110 -4.54 10.83 -5.04
CA ALA A 110 -5.48 10.89 -3.92
C ALA A 110 -5.83 12.35 -3.55
N HIS A 111 -4.82 13.23 -3.51
CA HIS A 111 -5.04 14.66 -3.24
C HIS A 111 -5.97 15.28 -4.29
N THR A 112 -5.73 15.01 -5.58
CA THR A 112 -6.59 15.52 -6.66
C THR A 112 -8.00 14.91 -6.62
N ALA A 113 -8.11 13.60 -6.37
CA ALA A 113 -9.39 12.88 -6.42
C ALA A 113 -10.31 13.23 -5.24
N PHE A 114 -9.74 13.46 -4.05
CA PHE A 114 -10.50 13.75 -2.83
C PHE A 114 -10.57 15.26 -2.50
N GLY A 115 -9.95 16.08 -3.33
CA GLY A 115 -10.00 17.56 -3.27
C GLY A 115 -8.75 18.19 -2.66
N ASP A 116 -8.49 19.46 -3.04
CA ASP A 116 -7.28 20.22 -2.70
C ASP A 116 -7.04 20.41 -1.19
N SER A 117 -8.02 20.15 -0.37
CA SER A 117 -7.90 20.18 1.09
C SER A 117 -7.56 18.82 1.71
N ALA A 118 -7.44 17.74 0.90
CA ALA A 118 -7.15 16.42 1.39
C ALA A 118 -5.82 16.38 2.15
N GLN A 119 -5.85 15.70 3.31
CA GLN A 119 -4.70 15.49 4.18
C GLN A 119 -4.43 13.99 4.23
N ILE A 120 -3.26 13.58 3.79
CA ILE A 120 -2.95 12.18 3.53
C ILE A 120 -2.07 11.62 4.66
N VAL A 121 -2.51 10.49 5.22
CA VAL A 121 -1.66 9.56 5.95
C VAL A 121 -1.24 8.44 5.00
N VAL A 122 0.04 8.12 4.95
CA VAL A 122 0.58 6.96 4.24
C VAL A 122 0.79 5.84 5.25
N HIS A 123 0.02 4.77 5.12
CA HIS A 123 0.12 3.60 6.00
C HIS A 123 0.62 2.40 5.21
N GLY A 124 1.82 1.92 5.54
CA GLY A 124 2.40 0.75 4.93
C GLY A 124 2.50 -0.43 5.88
N ILE A 125 2.37 -1.65 5.34
CA ILE A 125 2.55 -2.91 6.08
C ILE A 125 3.72 -3.67 5.48
N SER A 126 4.66 -4.15 6.32
CA SER A 126 5.82 -4.96 5.90
C SER A 126 6.64 -4.25 4.82
N MET A 127 6.75 -4.78 3.59
CA MET A 127 7.37 -4.11 2.45
C MET A 127 6.73 -2.74 2.16
N GLY A 128 5.42 -2.60 2.33
CA GLY A 128 4.73 -1.31 2.22
C GLY A 128 5.15 -0.32 3.30
N ALA A 129 5.45 -0.78 4.51
CA ALA A 129 6.00 0.06 5.58
C ALA A 129 7.42 0.51 5.26
N ALA A 130 8.27 -0.40 4.74
CA ALA A 130 9.59 -0.02 4.24
C ALA A 130 9.48 1.02 3.11
N THR A 131 8.53 0.84 2.18
CA THR A 131 8.24 1.82 1.12
C THR A 131 7.84 3.18 1.69
N ALA A 132 6.96 3.20 2.71
CA ALA A 132 6.53 4.42 3.39
C ALA A 132 7.69 5.13 4.11
N MET A 133 8.57 4.39 4.79
CA MET A 133 9.78 4.94 5.40
C MET A 133 10.73 5.56 4.36
N MET A 134 10.94 4.85 3.24
CA MET A 134 11.79 5.35 2.15
C MET A 134 11.18 6.60 1.51
N MET A 135 9.85 6.64 1.32
CA MET A 135 9.13 7.81 0.85
C MET A 135 9.27 8.99 1.83
N ALA A 136 9.18 8.74 3.13
CA ALA A 136 9.31 9.78 4.15
C ALA A 136 10.69 10.46 4.17
N GLY A 137 11.73 9.79 3.63
CA GLY A 137 13.06 10.35 3.44
C GLY A 137 13.18 11.33 2.26
N ASP A 138 12.24 11.31 1.33
CA ASP A 138 12.20 12.25 0.21
C ASP A 138 11.44 13.55 0.59
N PRO A 139 11.63 14.68 -0.11
CA PRO A 139 10.82 15.88 0.09
C PRO A 139 9.32 15.59 -0.07
N GLN A 140 8.52 15.97 0.93
CA GLN A 140 7.10 15.70 0.95
C GLN A 140 6.28 16.95 0.63
N PRO A 141 5.18 16.82 -0.16
CA PRO A 141 4.22 17.89 -0.31
C PRO A 141 3.41 18.10 0.99
N ASP A 142 2.94 19.33 1.22
CA ASP A 142 2.26 19.73 2.46
C ASP A 142 0.99 18.91 2.77
N TYR A 143 0.38 18.30 1.78
CA TYR A 143 -0.81 17.46 1.98
C TYR A 143 -0.48 16.06 2.53
N VAL A 144 0.77 15.59 2.46
CA VAL A 144 1.21 14.36 3.16
C VAL A 144 1.57 14.74 4.59
N ARG A 145 0.78 14.28 5.55
CA ARG A 145 0.82 14.75 6.94
C ARG A 145 1.55 13.84 7.91
N CYS A 146 1.49 12.55 7.67
CA CYS A 146 2.18 11.56 8.50
C CYS A 146 2.33 10.22 7.79
N PHE A 147 3.23 9.42 8.33
CA PHE A 147 3.48 8.06 7.93
C PHE A 147 3.19 7.13 9.09
N VAL A 148 2.55 6.00 8.80
CA VAL A 148 2.36 4.89 9.73
C VAL A 148 3.07 3.69 9.14
N GLU A 149 4.01 3.15 9.86
CA GLU A 149 4.73 1.95 9.48
C GLU A 149 4.34 0.78 10.39
N ASP A 150 3.91 -0.30 9.78
CA ASP A 150 3.57 -1.52 10.47
C ASP A 150 4.52 -2.64 10.03
N CYS A 151 5.39 -3.09 10.94
CA CYS A 151 6.40 -4.15 10.77
C CYS A 151 7.31 -3.98 9.53
N GLY A 152 7.74 -2.74 9.22
CA GLY A 152 8.69 -2.46 8.14
C GLY A 152 10.11 -2.92 8.42
N TYR A 153 10.91 -3.05 7.38
CA TYR A 153 12.35 -3.34 7.48
C TYR A 153 13.19 -2.13 7.06
N ALA A 154 14.33 -1.95 7.72
CA ALA A 154 15.30 -0.90 7.38
C ALA A 154 16.29 -1.33 6.29
N SER A 155 16.44 -2.64 6.07
CA SER A 155 17.39 -3.21 5.13
C SER A 155 16.79 -4.46 4.47
N VAL A 156 16.73 -4.46 3.16
CA VAL A 156 16.30 -5.63 2.35
C VAL A 156 17.24 -6.81 2.58
N TRP A 157 18.54 -6.54 2.69
CA TRP A 157 19.53 -7.58 2.96
C TRP A 157 19.30 -8.28 4.29
N ASP A 158 19.07 -7.52 5.35
CA ASP A 158 18.85 -8.07 6.69
C ASP A 158 17.55 -8.87 6.75
N GLU A 159 16.51 -8.41 6.03
CA GLU A 159 15.23 -9.11 5.94
C GLU A 159 15.40 -10.46 5.24
N PHE A 160 16.02 -10.50 4.07
CA PHE A 160 16.31 -11.75 3.38
C PHE A 160 17.23 -12.68 4.19
N SER A 161 18.20 -12.14 4.91
CA SER A 161 19.07 -12.94 5.78
C SER A 161 18.30 -13.63 6.90
N LYS A 162 17.37 -12.92 7.52
CA LYS A 162 16.47 -13.46 8.56
C LYS A 162 15.56 -14.55 8.00
N GLU A 163 14.91 -14.26 6.86
CA GLU A 163 14.00 -15.22 6.21
C GLU A 163 14.71 -16.50 5.77
N LEU A 164 15.93 -16.41 5.22
CA LEU A 164 16.73 -17.58 4.88
C LEU A 164 17.05 -18.42 6.09
N LYS A 165 17.42 -17.81 7.23
CA LYS A 165 17.73 -18.52 8.46
C LYS A 165 16.46 -19.12 9.10
N ALA A 166 15.40 -18.31 9.22
CA ALA A 166 14.17 -18.71 9.93
C ALA A 166 13.32 -19.69 9.12
N GLY A 167 13.15 -19.45 7.81
CA GLY A 167 12.26 -20.23 6.95
C GLY A 167 12.91 -21.47 6.36
N PHE A 168 14.20 -21.42 6.04
CA PHE A 168 14.90 -22.49 5.32
C PHE A 168 16.09 -23.09 6.07
N GLY A 169 16.52 -22.52 7.19
CA GLY A 169 17.70 -22.97 7.93
C GLY A 169 19.01 -22.80 7.14
N LEU A 170 19.02 -21.95 6.12
CA LEU A 170 20.14 -21.77 5.21
C LEU A 170 21.04 -20.60 5.65
N PRO A 171 22.38 -20.72 5.46
CA PRO A 171 23.29 -19.60 5.70
C PRO A 171 23.15 -18.54 4.58
N GLU A 172 23.52 -17.30 4.90
CA GLU A 172 23.54 -16.18 3.96
C GLU A 172 24.43 -16.42 2.73
N MET A 173 25.56 -17.10 2.94
CA MET A 173 26.48 -17.53 1.87
C MET A 173 26.16 -18.95 1.39
N PRO A 174 26.20 -19.23 0.08
CA PRO A 174 26.46 -18.29 -1.04
C PRO A 174 25.20 -17.60 -1.59
N MET A 175 24.01 -17.93 -1.09
CA MET A 175 22.74 -17.63 -1.75
C MET A 175 22.51 -16.12 -1.99
N LEU A 176 22.68 -15.27 -0.98
CA LEU A 176 22.45 -13.82 -1.15
C LEU A 176 23.53 -13.12 -1.98
N TYR A 177 24.74 -13.67 -2.03
CA TYR A 177 25.86 -13.09 -2.78
C TYR A 177 25.86 -13.44 -4.27
N THR A 178 25.03 -14.38 -4.69
CA THR A 178 24.89 -14.78 -6.12
C THR A 178 23.72 -14.13 -6.81
N THR A 179 22.88 -13.39 -6.09
CA THR A 179 21.68 -12.73 -6.60
C THR A 179 21.79 -11.20 -6.68
N SER A 180 22.97 -10.66 -6.39
CA SER A 180 23.26 -9.19 -6.45
C SER A 180 23.80 -8.78 -7.81
#